data_bea186955623e7facd3d8653d4463f9a
#
_entry.id   bea186955623e7facd3d8653d4463f9a
#
_cell.length_a   1.000
_cell.length_b   1.000
_cell.length_c   1.000
_cell.angle_alpha   90.00
_cell.angle_beta   90.00
_cell.angle_gamma   90.00
#
_symmetry.space_group_name_H-M   'P 1'
#
loop_
_entity.id
_entity.type
_entity.pdbx_description
1 polymer ?
#
loop_
_entity_poly.entity_id
_entity_poly.type
_entity_poly.pdbx_seq_one_letter_code
_entity_poly.pdbx_strand_id
1 'polypeptide(L)'
;LGAADTTLGTAGTELTGAGTALGTAGTTIGGALPNIGMAGAYTNLASGLTGTGTGTGTGSIASYMSPYQSQVIDATLADYDSKVAAQRSAVNQQAGLGTVGNLDSGRFGVQLGAFDAQSARDRALVEANLLQQGFGQASGARQQDFANQVGLASGQLGLGQAQVGLGQAQAGIAGQQAGFAGQRA
;
A
#
# COMPACT_ATOMS: atom_id res chain seq x y z
N LEU A 1 42.97 -53.67 -24.26
CA LEU A 1 43.17 -52.93 -23.02
C LEU A 1 43.01 -51.40 -23.20
N GLY A 2 43.57 -50.80 -24.30
CA GLY A 2 43.52 -49.38 -24.52
C GLY A 2 42.10 -48.80 -24.78
N ALA A 3 41.21 -49.56 -25.44
CA ALA A 3 39.85 -49.10 -25.71
C ALA A 3 38.98 -49.06 -24.44
N ALA A 4 39.12 -50.03 -23.55
CA ALA A 4 38.40 -50.05 -22.27
C ALA A 4 38.87 -48.88 -21.34
N ASP A 5 40.15 -48.56 -21.34
CA ASP A 5 40.70 -47.49 -20.52
C ASP A 5 40.22 -46.08 -21.00
N THR A 6 40.14 -45.90 -22.33
CA THR A 6 39.60 -44.70 -22.92
C THR A 6 38.11 -44.52 -22.60
N THR A 7 37.33 -45.61 -22.64
CA THR A 7 35.89 -45.62 -22.32
C THR A 7 35.65 -45.26 -20.85
N LEU A 8 36.44 -45.81 -19.96
CA LEU A 8 36.36 -45.55 -18.52
C LEU A 8 36.74 -44.09 -18.20
N GLY A 9 37.75 -43.54 -18.88
CA GLY A 9 38.16 -42.15 -18.77
C GLY A 9 37.06 -41.19 -19.23
N THR A 10 36.40 -41.51 -20.33
CA THR A 10 35.26 -40.68 -20.86
C THR A 10 34.07 -40.74 -19.90
N ALA A 11 33.71 -41.93 -19.39
CA ALA A 11 32.65 -42.05 -18.41
C ALA A 11 32.93 -41.27 -17.11
N GLY A 12 34.17 -41.28 -16.64
CA GLY A 12 34.61 -40.50 -15.48
C GLY A 12 34.44 -38.96 -15.70
N THR A 13 34.78 -38.51 -16.90
CA THR A 13 34.62 -37.07 -17.27
C THR A 13 33.14 -36.66 -17.35
N GLU A 14 32.30 -37.50 -17.95
CA GLU A 14 30.83 -37.26 -18.04
C GLU A 14 30.22 -37.26 -16.64
N LEU A 15 30.60 -38.18 -15.75
CA LEU A 15 30.11 -38.22 -14.38
C LEU A 15 30.53 -36.97 -13.57
N THR A 16 31.75 -36.50 -13.77
CA THR A 16 32.22 -35.22 -13.15
C THR A 16 31.43 -34.04 -13.66
N GLY A 17 31.14 -33.99 -14.98
CA GLY A 17 30.29 -32.99 -15.58
C GLY A 17 28.87 -32.99 -15.02
N ALA A 18 28.29 -34.16 -14.87
CA ALA A 18 26.96 -34.33 -14.24
C ALA A 18 26.94 -33.87 -12.78
N GLY A 19 27.98 -34.17 -12.01
CA GLY A 19 28.13 -33.68 -10.64
C GLY A 19 28.20 -32.16 -10.54
N THR A 20 28.96 -31.52 -11.43
CA THR A 20 29.04 -30.04 -11.52
C THR A 20 27.68 -29.42 -11.89
N ALA A 21 27.00 -29.97 -12.87
CA ALA A 21 25.67 -29.50 -13.29
C ALA A 21 24.64 -29.65 -12.16
N LEU A 22 24.68 -30.73 -11.41
CA LEU A 22 23.81 -30.91 -10.25
C LEU A 22 24.11 -29.94 -9.12
N GLY A 23 25.37 -29.62 -8.87
CA GLY A 23 25.78 -28.59 -7.94
C GLY A 23 25.26 -27.19 -8.34
N THR A 24 25.36 -26.85 -9.64
CA THR A 24 24.82 -25.61 -10.20
C THR A 24 23.30 -25.55 -10.07
N ALA A 25 22.60 -26.67 -10.35
CA ALA A 25 21.16 -26.77 -10.17
C ALA A 25 20.74 -26.51 -8.70
N GLY A 26 21.47 -27.11 -7.75
CA GLY A 26 21.26 -26.86 -6.32
C GLY A 26 21.44 -25.40 -5.92
N THR A 27 22.49 -24.75 -6.44
CA THR A 27 22.73 -23.32 -6.21
C THR A 27 21.60 -22.45 -6.81
N THR A 28 21.16 -22.78 -8.02
CA THR A 28 20.06 -22.06 -8.70
C THR A 28 18.75 -22.17 -7.94
N ILE A 29 18.41 -23.37 -7.47
CA ILE A 29 17.21 -23.60 -6.63
C ILE A 29 17.35 -22.88 -5.29
N GLY A 30 18.53 -22.91 -4.67
CA GLY A 30 18.80 -22.18 -3.43
C GLY A 30 18.63 -20.67 -3.59
N GLY A 31 18.99 -20.13 -4.75
CA GLY A 31 18.77 -18.72 -5.10
C GLY A 31 17.29 -18.31 -5.24
N ALA A 32 16.38 -19.28 -5.42
CA ALA A 32 14.95 -18.99 -5.46
C ALA A 32 14.33 -18.75 -4.07
N LEU A 33 14.92 -19.29 -3.01
CA LEU A 33 14.39 -19.21 -1.65
C LEU A 33 14.22 -17.77 -1.14
N PRO A 34 15.18 -16.84 -1.34
CA PRO A 34 15.01 -15.44 -0.95
C PRO A 34 13.82 -14.78 -1.65
N ASN A 35 13.59 -15.06 -2.94
CA ASN A 35 12.47 -14.48 -3.69
C ASN A 35 11.13 -15.01 -3.16
N ILE A 36 11.04 -16.28 -2.84
CA ILE A 36 9.84 -16.88 -2.22
C ILE A 36 9.62 -16.29 -0.82
N GLY A 37 10.67 -16.11 -0.05
CA GLY A 37 10.61 -15.43 1.27
C GLY A 37 10.13 -14.00 1.17
N MET A 38 10.62 -13.21 0.20
CA MET A 38 10.15 -11.85 -0.06
C MET A 38 8.68 -11.82 -0.50
N ALA A 39 8.25 -12.76 -1.34
CA ALA A 39 6.84 -12.89 -1.70
C ALA A 39 5.95 -13.09 -0.46
N GLY A 40 6.38 -13.95 0.48
CA GLY A 40 5.70 -14.13 1.76
C GLY A 40 5.64 -12.85 2.60
N ALA A 41 6.71 -12.07 2.65
CA ALA A 41 6.74 -10.78 3.35
C ALA A 41 5.75 -9.77 2.74
N TYR A 42 5.69 -9.64 1.41
CA TYR A 42 4.72 -8.78 0.73
C TYR A 42 3.28 -9.25 0.92
N THR A 43 3.04 -10.56 0.94
CA THR A 43 1.72 -11.12 1.25
C THR A 43 1.28 -10.77 2.67
N ASN A 44 2.19 -10.83 3.65
CA ASN A 44 1.91 -10.44 5.03
C ASN A 44 1.61 -8.93 5.15
N LEU A 45 2.37 -8.08 4.44
CA LEU A 45 2.08 -6.65 4.36
C LEU A 45 0.70 -6.39 3.72
N ALA A 46 0.40 -7.06 2.60
CA ALA A 46 -0.90 -6.95 1.95
C ALA A 46 -2.05 -7.42 2.87
N SER A 47 -1.84 -8.46 3.67
CA SER A 47 -2.86 -8.93 4.62
C SER A 47 -3.23 -7.87 5.67
N GLY A 48 -2.27 -7.05 6.10
CA GLY A 48 -2.51 -5.90 6.97
C GLY A 48 -3.37 -4.80 6.32
N LEU A 49 -3.44 -4.77 4.99
CA LEU A 49 -4.25 -3.83 4.21
C LEU A 49 -5.64 -4.38 3.84
N THR A 50 -5.97 -5.62 4.25
CA THR A 50 -7.30 -6.21 4.05
C THR A 50 -8.33 -5.64 5.02
N GLY A 51 -9.60 -5.84 4.75
CA GLY A 51 -10.68 -5.37 5.60
C GLY A 51 -11.03 -3.89 5.39
N THR A 52 -11.79 -3.33 6.32
CA THR A 52 -12.35 -1.97 6.24
C THR A 52 -11.35 -0.85 6.49
N GLY A 53 -10.15 -1.17 6.98
CA GLY A 53 -9.14 -0.18 7.33
C GLY A 53 -9.49 0.65 8.60
N THR A 54 -10.38 0.14 9.43
CA THR A 54 -10.74 0.78 10.71
C THR A 54 -9.61 0.65 11.73
N GLY A 55 -9.54 1.59 12.67
CA GLY A 55 -8.51 1.64 13.70
C GLY A 55 -7.39 2.63 13.40
N THR A 56 -6.32 2.58 14.19
CA THR A 56 -5.18 3.52 14.14
C THR A 56 -3.84 2.82 13.85
N GLY A 57 -3.85 1.50 13.64
CA GLY A 57 -2.65 0.72 13.33
C GLY A 57 -2.14 0.92 11.92
N THR A 58 -0.96 0.38 11.63
CA THR A 58 -0.38 0.35 10.29
C THR A 58 -1.34 -0.35 9.32
N GLY A 59 -1.59 0.27 8.16
CA GLY A 59 -2.56 -0.23 7.18
C GLY A 59 -4.01 0.20 7.43
N SER A 60 -4.31 0.92 8.52
CA SER A 60 -5.61 1.56 8.73
C SER A 60 -5.74 2.81 7.82
N ILE A 61 -6.96 3.21 7.51
CA ILE A 61 -7.20 4.46 6.77
C ILE A 61 -6.60 5.65 7.49
N ALA A 62 -6.65 5.66 8.83
CA ALA A 62 -6.05 6.71 9.64
C ALA A 62 -4.53 6.87 9.41
N SER A 63 -3.80 5.77 9.14
CA SER A 63 -2.36 5.83 8.85
C SER A 63 -2.03 6.45 7.48
N TYR A 64 -2.99 6.46 6.56
CA TYR A 64 -2.88 7.11 5.24
C TYR A 64 -3.40 8.54 5.22
N MET A 65 -4.07 8.97 6.29
CA MET A 65 -4.49 10.37 6.39
C MET A 65 -3.26 11.25 6.58
N SER A 66 -3.16 12.29 5.75
CA SER A 66 -2.03 13.21 5.83
C SER A 66 -1.99 13.88 7.22
N PRO A 67 -0.83 13.94 7.89
CA PRO A 67 -0.69 14.70 9.13
C PRO A 67 -0.98 16.19 8.97
N TYR A 68 -0.93 16.71 7.74
CA TYR A 68 -1.31 18.09 7.42
C TYR A 68 -2.82 18.29 7.26
N GLN A 69 -3.60 17.20 7.16
CA GLN A 69 -5.04 17.29 6.93
C GLN A 69 -5.76 17.95 8.10
N SER A 70 -5.41 17.62 9.33
CA SER A 70 -5.94 18.29 10.52
C SER A 70 -5.62 19.78 10.51
N GLN A 71 -4.38 20.15 10.14
CA GLN A 71 -3.97 21.56 10.04
C GLN A 71 -4.73 22.32 8.95
N VAL A 72 -5.00 21.67 7.79
CA VAL A 72 -5.79 22.24 6.71
C VAL A 72 -7.24 22.42 7.15
N ILE A 73 -7.81 21.45 7.83
CA ILE A 73 -9.17 21.54 8.39
C ILE A 73 -9.24 22.68 9.39
N ASP A 74 -8.32 22.73 10.36
CA ASP A 74 -8.27 23.75 11.38
C ASP A 74 -8.10 25.17 10.79
N ALA A 75 -7.22 25.32 9.79
CA ALA A 75 -7.02 26.61 9.10
C ALA A 75 -8.26 27.02 8.31
N THR A 76 -8.93 26.07 7.63
CA THR A 76 -10.16 26.35 6.87
C THR A 76 -11.31 26.72 7.80
N LEU A 77 -11.44 26.04 8.94
CA LEU A 77 -12.46 26.36 9.94
C LEU A 77 -12.18 27.70 10.61
N ALA A 78 -10.92 28.03 10.90
CA ALA A 78 -10.54 29.34 11.43
C ALA A 78 -10.84 30.49 10.45
N ASP A 79 -10.59 30.29 9.16
CA ASP A 79 -10.96 31.27 8.12
C ASP A 79 -12.50 31.41 8.00
N TYR A 80 -13.22 30.30 8.07
CA TYR A 80 -14.69 30.31 8.13
C TYR A 80 -15.20 31.08 9.34
N ASP A 81 -14.68 30.76 10.55
CA ASP A 81 -15.08 31.41 11.79
C ASP A 81 -14.79 32.94 11.76
N SER A 82 -13.67 33.33 11.16
CA SER A 82 -13.33 34.77 10.95
C SER A 82 -14.34 35.47 10.02
N LYS A 83 -14.76 34.81 8.95
CA LYS A 83 -15.78 35.34 8.02
C LYS A 83 -17.15 35.48 8.69
N VAL A 84 -17.54 34.46 9.49
CA VAL A 84 -18.79 34.49 10.26
C VAL A 84 -18.75 35.62 11.29
N ALA A 85 -17.64 35.81 12.00
CA ALA A 85 -17.46 36.89 12.97
C ALA A 85 -17.58 38.30 12.29
N ALA A 86 -16.99 38.45 11.10
CA ALA A 86 -17.09 39.68 10.32
C ALA A 86 -18.55 39.94 9.87
N GLN A 87 -19.25 38.94 9.38
CA GLN A 87 -20.67 39.04 9.00
C GLN A 87 -21.56 39.36 10.21
N ARG A 88 -21.32 38.70 11.35
CA ARG A 88 -22.04 38.99 12.60
C ARG A 88 -21.82 40.43 13.06
N SER A 89 -20.59 40.94 12.95
CA SER A 89 -20.26 42.31 13.25
C SER A 89 -21.01 43.28 12.33
N ALA A 90 -21.08 42.99 11.03
CA ALA A 90 -21.84 43.79 10.07
C ALA A 90 -23.35 43.80 10.37
N VAL A 91 -23.93 42.63 10.70
CA VAL A 91 -25.34 42.54 11.12
C VAL A 91 -25.60 43.33 12.40
N ASN A 92 -24.70 43.30 13.39
CA ASN A 92 -24.81 44.09 14.62
C ASN A 92 -24.72 45.58 14.34
N GLN A 93 -23.83 46.02 13.45
CA GLN A 93 -23.72 47.45 13.07
C GLN A 93 -24.97 47.93 12.36
N GLN A 94 -25.53 47.12 11.45
CA GLN A 94 -26.76 47.46 10.73
C GLN A 94 -27.97 47.55 11.68
N ALA A 95 -28.01 46.68 12.68
CA ALA A 95 -29.04 46.75 13.73
C ALA A 95 -28.86 47.99 14.63
N GLY A 96 -27.62 48.34 15.00
CA GLY A 96 -27.33 49.57 15.79
C GLY A 96 -27.69 50.87 15.09
N LEU A 97 -27.65 50.89 13.77
CA LEU A 97 -28.04 52.06 12.96
C LEU A 97 -29.57 52.19 12.75
N GLY A 98 -30.32 51.09 12.94
CA GLY A 98 -31.78 51.02 12.73
C GLY A 98 -32.62 51.19 14.00
N THR A 99 -32.03 51.11 15.18
CA THR A 99 -32.75 51.08 16.45
C THR A 99 -32.95 52.47 17.08
N VAL A 100 -33.88 53.21 16.55
CA VAL A 100 -34.53 54.32 17.27
C VAL A 100 -35.90 53.85 17.79
N GLY A 101 -35.94 52.72 18.51
CA GLY A 101 -37.19 52.24 19.10
C GLY A 101 -37.07 50.85 19.72
N ASN A 102 -37.44 50.74 20.96
CA ASN A 102 -37.34 49.61 21.88
C ASN A 102 -38.14 48.33 21.48
N LEU A 103 -38.78 48.31 20.30
CA LEU A 103 -39.66 47.21 19.85
C LEU A 103 -38.98 46.17 18.94
N ASP A 104 -37.76 46.45 18.48
CA ASP A 104 -37.08 45.61 17.49
C ASP A 104 -35.99 44.68 18.09
N SER A 105 -35.68 44.82 19.38
CA SER A 105 -34.65 44.05 20.08
C SER A 105 -34.99 42.54 20.12
N GLY A 106 -36.27 42.19 20.22
CA GLY A 106 -36.70 40.79 20.22
C GLY A 106 -36.55 40.10 18.85
N ARG A 107 -36.95 40.82 17.78
CA ARG A 107 -36.80 40.32 16.39
C ARG A 107 -35.34 40.17 16.00
N PHE A 108 -34.52 41.13 16.42
CA PHE A 108 -33.08 41.10 16.18
C PHE A 108 -32.39 39.93 16.91
N GLY A 109 -32.74 39.66 18.17
CA GLY A 109 -32.26 38.51 18.92
C GLY A 109 -32.59 37.17 18.23
N VAL A 110 -33.81 37.02 17.71
CA VAL A 110 -34.22 35.83 16.95
C VAL A 110 -33.45 35.74 15.63
N GLN A 111 -33.24 36.83 14.92
CA GLN A 111 -32.48 36.83 13.66
C GLN A 111 -31.00 36.50 13.90
N LEU A 112 -30.41 37.03 14.96
CA LEU A 112 -29.01 36.70 15.33
C LEU A 112 -28.88 35.22 15.76
N GLY A 113 -29.84 34.71 16.54
CA GLY A 113 -29.89 33.30 16.92
C GLY A 113 -30.06 32.37 15.71
N ALA A 114 -30.89 32.75 14.74
CA ALA A 114 -31.03 31.99 13.49
C ALA A 114 -29.74 32.00 12.65
N PHE A 115 -29.07 33.16 12.57
CA PHE A 115 -27.76 33.28 11.90
C PHE A 115 -26.70 32.40 12.57
N ASP A 116 -26.58 32.45 13.89
CA ASP A 116 -25.62 31.65 14.65
C ASP A 116 -25.90 30.13 14.45
N ALA A 117 -27.16 29.71 14.50
CA ALA A 117 -27.57 28.32 14.24
C ALA A 117 -27.25 27.88 12.81
N GLN A 118 -27.48 28.74 11.82
CA GLN A 118 -27.14 28.50 10.43
C GLN A 118 -25.62 28.36 10.25
N SER A 119 -24.85 29.31 10.77
CA SER A 119 -23.39 29.30 10.68
C SER A 119 -22.77 28.07 11.34
N ALA A 120 -23.31 27.60 12.46
CA ALA A 120 -22.87 26.38 13.12
C ALA A 120 -23.12 25.13 12.23
N ARG A 121 -24.26 25.06 11.53
CA ARG A 121 -24.54 23.97 10.60
C ARG A 121 -23.63 24.01 9.39
N ASP A 122 -23.41 25.19 8.81
CA ASP A 122 -22.54 25.35 7.64
C ASP A 122 -21.09 25.00 7.99
N ARG A 123 -20.63 25.38 9.19
CA ARG A 123 -19.32 24.97 9.72
C ARG A 123 -19.20 23.44 9.79
N ALA A 124 -20.21 22.78 10.36
CA ALA A 124 -20.22 21.32 10.46
C ALA A 124 -20.24 20.62 9.08
N LEU A 125 -20.94 21.20 8.10
CA LEU A 125 -20.92 20.70 6.72
C LEU A 125 -19.57 20.88 6.06
N VAL A 126 -18.88 22.00 6.25
CA VAL A 126 -17.52 22.24 5.74
C VAL A 126 -16.56 21.19 6.34
N GLU A 127 -16.61 21.00 7.65
CA GLU A 127 -15.79 20.00 8.36
C GLU A 127 -16.05 18.59 7.84
N ALA A 128 -17.31 18.20 7.73
CA ALA A 128 -17.71 16.87 7.22
C ALA A 128 -17.24 16.65 5.78
N ASN A 129 -17.34 17.63 4.91
CA ASN A 129 -16.86 17.55 3.52
C ASN A 129 -15.34 17.40 3.46
N LEU A 130 -14.58 18.14 4.26
CA LEU A 130 -13.12 18.03 4.32
C LEU A 130 -12.67 16.65 4.85
N LEU A 131 -13.34 16.14 5.89
CA LEU A 131 -13.10 14.81 6.42
C LEU A 131 -13.42 13.72 5.40
N GLN A 132 -14.55 13.83 4.69
CA GLN A 132 -14.93 12.90 3.64
C GLN A 132 -13.93 12.88 2.49
N GLN A 133 -13.45 14.05 2.07
CA GLN A 133 -12.44 14.15 1.02
C GLN A 133 -11.13 13.50 1.45
N GLY A 134 -10.67 13.75 2.67
CA GLY A 134 -9.48 13.12 3.23
C GLY A 134 -9.60 11.61 3.37
N PHE A 135 -10.75 11.14 3.84
CA PHE A 135 -11.05 9.71 3.91
C PHE A 135 -11.03 9.05 2.52
N GLY A 136 -11.60 9.70 1.51
CA GLY A 136 -11.58 9.20 0.13
C GLY A 136 -10.15 9.07 -0.42
N GLN A 137 -9.30 10.08 -0.20
CA GLN A 137 -7.89 10.05 -0.61
C GLN A 137 -7.10 8.97 0.14
N ALA A 138 -7.26 8.87 1.45
CA ALA A 138 -6.59 7.87 2.27
C ALA A 138 -7.03 6.44 1.90
N SER A 139 -8.32 6.24 1.64
CA SER A 139 -8.86 4.96 1.17
C SER A 139 -8.29 4.56 -0.19
N GLY A 140 -8.20 5.51 -1.13
CA GLY A 140 -7.61 5.29 -2.45
C GLY A 140 -6.12 4.95 -2.36
N ALA A 141 -5.35 5.69 -1.56
CA ALA A 141 -3.92 5.41 -1.34
C ALA A 141 -3.70 4.02 -0.73
N ARG A 142 -4.52 3.64 0.25
CA ARG A 142 -4.50 2.31 0.86
C ARG A 142 -4.79 1.20 -0.14
N GLN A 143 -5.78 1.38 -1.02
CA GLN A 143 -6.09 0.41 -2.07
C GLN A 143 -4.95 0.27 -3.07
N GLN A 144 -4.32 1.37 -3.45
CA GLN A 144 -3.16 1.37 -4.35
C GLN A 144 -1.98 0.65 -3.71
N ASP A 145 -1.73 0.87 -2.43
CA ASP A 145 -0.66 0.21 -1.68
C ASP A 145 -0.91 -1.30 -1.58
N PHE A 146 -2.14 -1.72 -1.31
CA PHE A 146 -2.55 -3.11 -1.35
C PHE A 146 -2.26 -3.75 -2.72
N ALA A 147 -2.68 -3.11 -3.81
CA ALA A 147 -2.44 -3.61 -5.17
C ALA A 147 -0.94 -3.72 -5.48
N ASN A 148 -0.15 -2.73 -5.06
CA ASN A 148 1.31 -2.74 -5.20
C ASN A 148 1.94 -3.91 -4.44
N GLN A 149 1.55 -4.14 -3.18
CA GLN A 149 2.07 -5.24 -2.36
C GLN A 149 1.74 -6.60 -2.97
N VAL A 150 0.50 -6.80 -3.45
CA VAL A 150 0.08 -8.02 -4.13
C VAL A 150 0.86 -8.22 -5.44
N GLY A 151 1.05 -7.14 -6.21
CA GLY A 151 1.84 -7.17 -7.45
C GLY A 151 3.29 -7.57 -7.19
N LEU A 152 3.93 -7.01 -6.17
CA LEU A 152 5.29 -7.36 -5.76
C LEU A 152 5.38 -8.81 -5.30
N ALA A 153 4.42 -9.28 -4.49
CA ALA A 153 4.37 -10.67 -4.04
C ALA A 153 4.28 -11.65 -5.21
N SER A 154 3.40 -11.36 -6.18
CA SER A 154 3.23 -12.17 -7.38
C SER A 154 4.49 -12.18 -8.26
N GLY A 155 5.14 -11.03 -8.44
CA GLY A 155 6.39 -10.90 -9.17
C GLY A 155 7.52 -11.71 -8.55
N GLN A 156 7.70 -11.63 -7.23
CA GLN A 156 8.73 -12.38 -6.52
C GLN A 156 8.46 -13.89 -6.57
N LEU A 157 7.20 -14.29 -6.44
CA LEU A 157 6.84 -15.71 -6.55
C LEU A 157 7.12 -16.24 -7.96
N GLY A 158 6.79 -15.46 -9.01
CA GLY A 158 7.09 -15.81 -10.39
C GLY A 158 8.59 -15.99 -10.66
N LEU A 159 9.42 -15.07 -10.14
CA LEU A 159 10.89 -15.19 -10.22
C LEU A 159 11.40 -16.44 -9.49
N GLY A 160 10.89 -16.73 -8.29
CA GLY A 160 11.25 -17.91 -7.54
C GLY A 160 10.88 -19.20 -8.31
N GLN A 161 9.70 -19.28 -8.89
CA GLN A 161 9.26 -20.42 -9.69
C GLN A 161 10.12 -20.60 -10.95
N ALA A 162 10.47 -19.51 -11.64
CA ALA A 162 11.34 -19.56 -12.81
C ALA A 162 12.73 -20.09 -12.47
N GLN A 163 13.31 -19.66 -11.35
CA GLN A 163 14.59 -20.17 -10.86
C GLN A 163 14.53 -21.65 -10.49
N VAL A 164 13.46 -22.10 -9.82
CA VAL A 164 13.25 -23.53 -9.52
C VAL A 164 13.14 -24.34 -10.81
N GLY A 165 12.38 -23.86 -11.81
CA GLY A 165 12.25 -24.51 -13.11
C GLY A 165 13.59 -24.65 -13.84
N LEU A 166 14.42 -23.60 -13.81
CA LEU A 166 15.75 -23.61 -14.40
C LEU A 166 16.66 -24.63 -13.66
N GLY A 167 16.62 -24.67 -12.34
CA GLY A 167 17.37 -25.65 -11.55
C GLY A 167 16.96 -27.10 -11.86
N GLN A 168 15.67 -27.36 -12.03
CA GLN A 168 15.16 -28.68 -12.41
C GLN A 168 15.62 -29.08 -13.82
N ALA A 169 15.61 -28.15 -14.77
CA ALA A 169 16.12 -28.39 -16.12
C ALA A 169 17.62 -28.76 -16.09
N GLN A 170 18.43 -28.06 -15.32
CA GLN A 170 19.86 -28.34 -15.13
C GLN A 170 20.08 -29.71 -14.49
N ALA A 171 19.29 -30.06 -13.48
CA ALA A 171 19.35 -31.39 -12.85
C ALA A 171 18.95 -32.52 -13.83
N GLY A 172 17.96 -32.27 -14.71
CA GLY A 172 17.57 -33.20 -15.77
C GLY A 172 18.69 -33.47 -16.77
N ILE A 173 19.40 -32.44 -17.21
CA ILE A 173 20.57 -32.54 -18.09
C ILE A 173 21.69 -33.34 -17.40
N ALA A 174 21.97 -33.08 -16.13
CA ALA A 174 22.95 -33.83 -15.35
C ALA A 174 22.59 -35.32 -15.24
N GLY A 175 21.32 -35.64 -15.03
CA GLY A 175 20.84 -37.04 -15.01
C GLY A 175 21.02 -37.76 -16.34
N GLN A 176 20.77 -37.10 -17.47
CA GLN A 176 21.01 -37.66 -18.80
C GLN A 176 22.50 -37.92 -19.04
N GLN A 177 23.38 -36.98 -18.68
CA GLN A 177 24.83 -37.17 -18.81
C GLN A 177 25.34 -38.34 -17.99
N ALA A 178 24.86 -38.48 -16.74
CA ALA A 178 25.20 -39.63 -15.90
C ALA A 178 24.70 -40.97 -16.49
N GLY A 179 23.49 -40.96 -17.08
CA GLY A 179 22.94 -42.15 -17.78
C GLY A 179 23.78 -42.57 -18.98
N PHE A 180 24.28 -41.64 -19.78
CA PHE A 180 25.16 -41.93 -20.89
C PHE A 180 26.52 -42.46 -20.43
N ALA A 181 27.07 -41.90 -19.35
CA ALA A 181 28.32 -42.42 -18.75
C ALA A 181 28.18 -43.89 -18.28
N GLY A 182 27.04 -44.21 -17.64
CA GLY A 182 26.76 -45.58 -17.18
C GLY A 182 26.54 -46.61 -18.30
N GLN A 183 26.10 -46.18 -19.50
CA GLN A 183 25.94 -47.10 -20.65
C GLN A 183 27.28 -47.40 -21.38
N ARG A 184 28.28 -46.60 -21.16
CA ARG A 184 29.60 -46.70 -21.82
C ARG A 184 30.63 -47.46 -20.97
N ALA A 185 30.38 -47.58 -19.67
CA ALA A 185 31.23 -48.34 -18.72
C ALA A 185 30.91 -49.83 -18.74
#